data_a8d992a62a7a03d6b8c5f87303bdd836
#
_entry.id   a8d992a62a7a03d6b8c5f87303bdd836
#
_cell.length_a   1.000
_cell.length_b   1.000
_cell.length_c   1.000
_cell.angle_alpha   90.00
_cell.angle_beta   90.00
_cell.angle_gamma   90.00
#
_symmetry.space_group_name_H-M   'P 1'
#
loop_
_entity.id
_entity.type
_entity.pdbx_description
1 polymer ?
#
loop_
_entity_poly.entity_id
_entity_poly.type
_entity_poly.pdbx_seq_one_letter_code
_entity_poly.pdbx_strand_id
1 'polypeptide(L)'
;MNKTKRSFEKREITIAYANSLNVELIEIYTGKFAKNISDGDEFIVDEVKNIVKSAQNMGILVNAGHDLNLENLKYLVMMGYINEVSIGHAIIVDSLHYGYEETIKKYLKISKNL
;
A
#
# COMPACT_ATOMS: atom_id res chain seq x y z
N MET A 1 11.65 14.97 11.91
CA MET A 1 10.99 13.70 11.57
C MET A 1 9.48 13.82 11.76
N ASN A 2 8.74 13.32 10.83
CA ASN A 2 7.29 13.34 10.93
C ASN A 2 6.81 12.25 11.90
N LYS A 3 6.20 12.64 13.01
CA LYS A 3 5.76 11.70 14.03
C LYS A 3 4.39 11.09 13.72
N THR A 4 3.63 11.70 12.80
CA THR A 4 2.30 11.22 12.45
C THR A 4 2.30 10.26 11.28
N LYS A 5 3.44 10.12 10.63
CA LYS A 5 3.60 9.23 9.48
C LYS A 5 4.85 8.39 9.68
N ARG A 6 4.70 7.09 9.58
CA ARG A 6 5.83 6.20 9.73
C ARG A 6 5.73 5.06 8.73
N SER A 7 6.83 4.83 8.03
CA SER A 7 6.97 3.69 7.16
C SER A 7 7.38 2.48 7.99
N PHE A 8 6.78 1.33 7.76
CA PHE A 8 7.20 0.12 8.44
C PHE A 8 7.03 -1.11 7.55
N GLU A 9 7.82 -2.10 7.85
CA GLU A 9 7.88 -3.35 7.12
C GLU A 9 7.61 -4.54 8.02
N LYS A 10 7.67 -4.31 9.31
CA LYS A 10 7.42 -5.31 10.32
C LYS A 10 5.99 -5.20 10.78
N ARG A 11 5.53 -6.24 11.39
CA ARG A 11 4.13 -6.48 11.69
C ARG A 11 3.64 -5.76 12.94
N GLU A 12 2.93 -6.51 13.75
CA GLU A 12 2.20 -6.00 14.92
C GLU A 12 3.08 -5.29 15.93
N ILE A 13 4.35 -5.70 16.08
CA ILE A 13 5.26 -5.04 17.00
C ILE A 13 5.48 -3.59 16.57
N THR A 14 5.68 -3.37 15.27
CA THR A 14 5.88 -2.02 14.75
C THR A 14 4.62 -1.18 14.90
N ILE A 15 3.45 -1.77 14.68
CA ILE A 15 2.18 -1.08 14.85
C ILE A 15 1.95 -0.71 16.31
N ALA A 16 2.23 -1.63 17.24
CA ALA A 16 2.10 -1.36 18.66
C ALA A 16 3.03 -0.21 19.09
N TYR A 17 4.24 -0.20 18.56
CA TYR A 17 5.20 0.87 18.83
C TYR A 17 4.71 2.21 18.28
N ALA A 18 4.21 2.21 17.04
CA ALA A 18 3.66 3.41 16.43
C ALA A 18 2.49 3.96 17.24
N ASN A 19 1.61 3.07 17.71
CA ASN A 19 0.47 3.46 18.54
C ASN A 19 0.92 4.09 19.85
N SER A 20 1.95 3.54 20.48
CA SER A 20 2.48 4.07 21.74
C SER A 20 3.10 5.45 21.58
N LEU A 21 3.45 5.83 20.35
CA LEU A 21 3.98 7.15 20.03
C LEU A 21 2.90 8.13 19.58
N ASN A 22 1.62 7.75 19.69
CA ASN A 22 0.48 8.53 19.19
C ASN A 22 0.58 8.85 17.71
N VAL A 23 1.05 7.90 16.93
CA VAL A 23 1.11 8.03 15.47
C VAL A 23 -0.30 7.84 14.92
N GLU A 24 -0.75 8.78 14.09
CA GLU A 24 -2.07 8.74 13.47
C GLU A 24 -2.08 8.07 12.11
N LEU A 25 -0.93 8.00 11.46
CA LEU A 25 -0.78 7.50 10.11
C LEU A 25 0.50 6.73 9.97
N ILE A 26 0.42 5.57 9.34
CA ILE A 26 1.59 4.79 8.97
C ILE A 26 1.61 4.62 7.46
N GLU A 27 2.79 4.41 6.92
CA GLU A 27 2.95 4.08 5.51
C GLU A 27 3.60 2.71 5.38
N ILE A 28 2.96 1.83 4.63
CA ILE A 28 3.53 0.53 4.31
C ILE A 28 4.42 0.69 3.09
N TYR A 29 5.68 0.31 3.24
CA TYR A 29 6.60 0.25 2.13
C TYR A 29 6.31 -1.02 1.34
N THR A 30 5.81 -0.87 0.11
CA THR A 30 5.29 -1.99 -0.67
C THR A 30 6.27 -2.58 -1.67
N GLY A 31 7.57 -2.28 -1.54
CA GLY A 31 8.58 -2.85 -2.43
C GLY A 31 8.67 -4.36 -2.34
N LYS A 32 8.75 -4.90 -1.12
CA LYS A 32 8.76 -6.35 -0.91
C LYS A 32 7.47 -6.99 -1.37
N PHE A 33 6.34 -6.35 -1.07
CA PHE A 33 5.03 -6.79 -1.50
C PHE A 33 4.98 -6.94 -3.02
N ALA A 34 5.39 -5.90 -3.74
CA ALA A 34 5.39 -5.90 -5.20
C ALA A 34 6.28 -7.00 -5.76
N LYS A 35 7.47 -7.15 -5.19
CA LYS A 35 8.41 -8.20 -5.62
C LYS A 35 7.84 -9.59 -5.41
N ASN A 36 7.27 -9.84 -4.24
CA ASN A 36 6.73 -11.15 -3.92
C ASN A 36 5.51 -11.50 -4.78
N ILE A 37 4.65 -10.52 -5.07
CA ILE A 37 3.53 -10.73 -5.99
C ILE A 37 4.05 -11.08 -7.38
N SER A 38 5.07 -10.36 -7.86
CA SER A 38 5.68 -10.64 -9.16
C SER A 38 6.29 -12.04 -9.22
N ASP A 39 6.82 -12.52 -8.11
CA ASP A 39 7.42 -13.86 -8.01
C ASP A 39 6.39 -14.96 -7.78
N GLY A 40 5.11 -14.63 -7.70
CA GLY A 40 4.05 -15.58 -7.47
C GLY A 40 3.84 -15.98 -6.01
N ASP A 41 4.47 -15.27 -5.07
CA ASP A 41 4.33 -15.53 -3.64
C ASP A 41 3.18 -14.71 -3.07
N GLU A 42 2.02 -15.30 -2.98
CA GLU A 42 0.83 -14.63 -2.49
C GLU A 42 0.70 -14.62 -0.96
N PHE A 43 1.59 -15.30 -0.25
CA PHE A 43 1.61 -15.23 1.23
C PHE A 43 1.87 -13.80 1.71
N ILE A 44 2.55 -13.00 0.92
CA ILE A 44 2.78 -11.60 1.27
C ILE A 44 1.47 -10.83 1.40
N VAL A 45 0.43 -11.23 0.68
CA VAL A 45 -0.89 -10.59 0.78
C VAL A 45 -1.43 -10.76 2.19
N ASP A 46 -1.32 -11.95 2.76
CA ASP A 46 -1.79 -12.23 4.12
C ASP A 46 -0.98 -11.45 5.16
N GLU A 47 0.33 -11.35 4.97
CA GLU A 47 1.17 -10.58 5.87
C GLU A 47 0.76 -9.10 5.90
N VAL A 48 0.62 -8.51 4.73
CA VAL A 48 0.23 -7.10 4.63
C VAL A 48 -1.19 -6.90 5.15
N LYS A 49 -2.08 -7.81 4.85
CA LYS A 49 -3.45 -7.77 5.35
C LYS A 49 -3.50 -7.76 6.88
N ASN A 50 -2.67 -8.57 7.52
CA ASN A 50 -2.60 -8.62 8.98
C ASN A 50 -2.10 -7.29 9.56
N ILE A 51 -1.13 -6.66 8.91
CA ILE A 51 -0.63 -5.35 9.30
C ILE A 51 -1.75 -4.31 9.21
N VAL A 52 -2.47 -4.31 8.10
CA VAL A 52 -3.58 -3.38 7.86
C VAL A 52 -4.68 -3.57 8.90
N LYS A 53 -5.02 -4.81 9.20
CA LYS A 53 -6.04 -5.11 10.21
C LYS A 53 -5.63 -4.64 11.60
N SER A 54 -4.38 -4.84 11.96
CA SER A 54 -3.87 -4.38 13.25
C SER A 54 -3.93 -2.86 13.35
N ALA A 55 -3.57 -2.16 12.29
CA ALA A 55 -3.66 -0.71 12.23
C ALA A 55 -5.11 -0.24 12.37
N GLN A 56 -6.02 -0.91 11.67
CA GLN A 56 -7.46 -0.61 11.74
C GLN A 56 -7.98 -0.74 13.16
N ASN A 57 -7.61 -1.80 13.84
CA ASN A 57 -8.04 -2.05 15.22
C ASN A 57 -7.51 -0.99 16.19
N MET A 58 -6.40 -0.36 15.85
CA MET A 58 -5.80 0.71 16.67
C MET A 58 -6.22 2.10 16.24
N GLY A 59 -7.04 2.21 15.21
CA GLY A 59 -7.49 3.51 14.69
C GLY A 59 -6.39 4.28 13.95
N ILE A 60 -5.39 3.59 13.44
CA ILE A 60 -4.28 4.20 12.72
C ILE A 60 -4.56 4.12 11.22
N LEU A 61 -4.48 5.26 10.53
CA LEU A 61 -4.64 5.32 9.09
C LEU A 61 -3.46 4.66 8.38
N VAL A 62 -3.72 4.05 7.24
CA VAL A 62 -2.69 3.32 6.48
C VAL A 62 -2.59 3.89 5.08
N ASN A 63 -1.39 4.32 4.73
CA ASN A 63 -1.03 4.63 3.35
C ASN A 63 -0.08 3.54 2.85
N ALA A 64 -0.01 3.36 1.55
CA ALA A 64 0.90 2.40 0.95
C ALA A 64 1.57 3.02 -0.27
N GLY A 65 2.82 2.69 -0.50
CA GLY A 65 3.55 3.21 -1.64
C GLY A 65 4.86 2.50 -1.85
N HIS A 66 5.29 2.47 -3.06
CA HIS A 66 6.51 1.94 -3.63
C HIS A 66 6.25 0.72 -4.51
N ASP A 67 6.68 0.82 -5.73
CA ASP A 67 6.60 -0.25 -6.75
C ASP A 67 5.18 -0.79 -7.02
N LEU A 68 4.15 0.00 -6.73
CA LEU A 68 2.78 -0.39 -7.05
C LEU A 68 2.52 -0.24 -8.55
N ASN A 69 1.73 -1.16 -9.09
CA ASN A 69 1.38 -1.19 -10.50
C ASN A 69 -0.03 -1.75 -10.67
N LEU A 70 -0.47 -1.89 -11.94
CA LEU A 70 -1.83 -2.37 -12.24
C LEU A 70 -2.07 -3.79 -11.72
N GLU A 71 -1.03 -4.62 -11.68
CA GLU A 71 -1.17 -6.00 -11.25
C GLU A 71 -1.28 -6.13 -9.73
N ASN A 72 -0.41 -5.45 -8.99
CA ASN A 72 -0.35 -5.65 -7.54
C ASN A 72 -1.28 -4.73 -6.73
N LEU A 73 -1.67 -3.59 -7.31
CA LEU A 73 -2.53 -2.62 -6.61
C LEU A 73 -3.87 -3.22 -6.18
N LYS A 74 -4.44 -4.10 -6.99
CA LYS A 74 -5.74 -4.71 -6.68
C LYS A 74 -5.74 -5.45 -5.34
N TYR A 75 -4.63 -6.07 -4.98
CA TYR A 75 -4.54 -6.81 -3.72
C TYR A 75 -4.64 -5.87 -2.51
N LEU A 76 -4.04 -4.69 -2.61
CA LEU A 76 -4.15 -3.68 -1.55
C LEU A 76 -5.57 -3.13 -1.46
N VAL A 77 -6.17 -2.82 -2.59
CA VAL A 77 -7.54 -2.29 -2.64
C VAL A 77 -8.52 -3.27 -2.02
N MET A 78 -8.33 -4.55 -2.26
CA MET A 78 -9.20 -5.61 -1.72
C MET A 78 -9.13 -5.72 -0.20
N MET A 79 -8.07 -5.23 0.42
CA MET A 79 -7.94 -5.26 1.88
C MET A 79 -8.89 -4.29 2.58
N GLY A 80 -9.29 -3.21 1.91
CA GLY A 80 -10.40 -2.37 2.34
C GLY A 80 -10.08 -1.23 3.29
N TYR A 81 -8.92 -1.16 3.89
CA TYR A 81 -8.60 -0.12 4.88
C TYR A 81 -7.43 0.78 4.47
N ILE A 82 -7.04 0.71 3.21
CA ILE A 82 -5.95 1.58 2.73
C ILE A 82 -6.52 2.96 2.45
N ASN A 83 -5.99 3.96 3.12
CA ASN A 83 -6.46 5.33 2.99
C ASN A 83 -5.98 5.98 1.68
N GLU A 84 -4.71 5.77 1.34
CA GLU A 84 -4.10 6.41 0.18
C GLU A 84 -2.97 5.55 -0.36
N VAL A 85 -2.80 5.53 -1.66
CA VAL A 85 -1.67 4.87 -2.31
C VAL A 85 -0.87 5.87 -3.12
N SER A 86 0.45 5.68 -3.18
CA SER A 86 1.35 6.49 -4.00
C SER A 86 1.91 5.61 -5.10
N ILE A 87 1.71 6.04 -6.33
CA ILE A 87 2.15 5.31 -7.52
C ILE A 87 2.90 6.28 -8.42
N GLY A 88 4.11 5.92 -8.82
CA GLY A 88 4.93 6.82 -9.65
C GLY A 88 5.51 6.14 -10.87
N HIS A 89 6.53 5.32 -10.65
CA HIS A 89 7.28 4.72 -11.75
C HIS A 89 6.39 3.94 -12.73
N ALA A 90 5.47 3.14 -12.22
CA ALA A 90 4.60 2.33 -13.06
C ALA A 90 3.68 3.18 -13.94
N ILE A 91 3.23 4.32 -13.44
CA ILE A 91 2.40 5.22 -14.25
C ILE A 91 3.20 5.77 -15.44
N ILE A 92 4.46 6.10 -15.22
CA ILE A 92 5.33 6.58 -16.30
C ILE A 92 5.52 5.49 -17.35
N VAL A 93 5.87 4.29 -16.92
CA VAL A 93 6.10 3.15 -17.83
C VAL A 93 4.83 2.80 -18.60
N ASP A 94 3.71 2.70 -17.89
CA ASP A 94 2.43 2.35 -18.53
C ASP A 94 1.96 3.44 -19.48
N SER A 95 2.28 4.71 -19.21
CA SER A 95 1.95 5.81 -20.09
C SER A 95 2.68 5.73 -21.43
N LEU A 96 3.86 5.15 -21.46
CA LEU A 96 4.58 4.90 -22.71
C LEU A 96 3.90 3.83 -23.56
N HIS A 97 3.15 2.93 -22.90
CA HIS A 97 2.42 1.86 -23.58
C HIS A 97 1.02 2.27 -24.00
N TYR A 98 0.24 2.84 -23.07
CA TYR A 98 -1.19 3.11 -23.26
C TYR A 98 -1.51 4.57 -23.51
N GLY A 99 -0.55 5.46 -23.32
CA GLY A 99 -0.80 6.90 -23.27
C GLY A 99 -1.21 7.33 -21.88
N TYR A 100 -0.92 8.58 -21.55
CA TYR A 100 -1.11 9.10 -20.19
C TYR A 100 -2.58 9.02 -19.72
N GLU A 101 -3.47 9.51 -20.57
CA GLU A 101 -4.89 9.56 -20.20
C GLU A 101 -5.48 8.17 -19.92
N GLU A 102 -5.21 7.22 -20.80
CA GLU A 102 -5.69 5.86 -20.63
C GLU A 102 -5.08 5.19 -19.40
N THR A 103 -3.82 5.45 -19.14
CA THR A 103 -3.14 4.92 -17.95
C THR A 103 -3.80 5.43 -16.69
N ILE A 104 -4.05 6.71 -16.59
CA ILE A 104 -4.69 7.30 -15.41
C ILE A 104 -6.08 6.68 -15.21
N LYS A 105 -6.85 6.49 -16.27
CA LYS A 105 -8.15 5.84 -16.17
C LYS A 105 -8.06 4.42 -15.62
N LYS A 106 -7.06 3.66 -16.05
CA LYS A 106 -6.85 2.29 -15.57
C LYS A 106 -6.58 2.25 -14.05
N TYR A 107 -5.70 3.14 -13.57
CA TYR A 107 -5.37 3.21 -12.15
C TYR A 107 -6.54 3.71 -11.32
N LEU A 108 -7.26 4.71 -11.79
CA LEU A 108 -8.43 5.23 -11.09
C LEU A 108 -9.52 4.18 -10.96
N LYS A 109 -9.72 3.38 -11.99
CA LYS A 109 -10.72 2.31 -11.98
C LYS A 109 -10.45 1.30 -10.86
N ILE A 110 -9.19 0.94 -10.66
CA ILE A 110 -8.82 0.04 -9.58
C ILE A 110 -8.95 0.73 -8.22
N SER A 111 -8.49 1.96 -8.13
CA SER A 111 -8.36 2.69 -6.86
C SER A 111 -9.68 3.20 -6.30
N LYS A 112 -10.71 3.30 -7.11
CA LYS A 112 -12.00 3.89 -6.66
C LYS A 112 -12.67 3.13 -5.52
N ASN A 113 -12.19 1.93 -5.23
CA ASN A 113 -12.71 1.11 -4.13
C ASN A 113 -11.92 1.28 -2.82
N LEU A 114 -10.97 2.19 -2.80
CA LEU A 114 -10.23 2.50 -1.58
C LEU A 114 -11.09 3.17 -0.52
#